data_4c6f3c2b29626c0d89b24f932c86c190
#
_entry.id   4c6f3c2b29626c0d89b24f932c86c190
#
_cell.length_a   1.000
_cell.length_b   1.000
_cell.length_c   1.000
_cell.angle_alpha   90.00
_cell.angle_beta   90.00
_cell.angle_gamma   90.00
#
_symmetry.space_group_name_H-M   'P 1'
#
loop_
_entity.id
_entity.type
_entity.pdbx_description
1 polymer ?
#
loop_
_entity_poly.entity_id
_entity_poly.type
_entity_poly.pdbx_seq_one_letter_code
_entity_poly.pdbx_strand_id
1 'polypeptide(L)'
;MGTLMPVLKSRERIIMHELSIVTYVIEQVEEIAKENQLTDIESVTLEFGEVSGIEPEYLLDCWNWYAKKPPLIEPTKFLYDTIPAVTWCTACKRPYPTIQYGKTCPHCGSGETWLQQGNEMNIKQIVAC
;
A
#
# COMPACT_ATOMS: atom_id res chain seq x y z
N MET A 1 -32.27 5.38 -2.40
CA MET A 1 -32.23 4.40 -2.54
C MET A 1 -31.37 3.69 -1.88
N GLY A 2 -31.01 3.75 -1.19
CA GLY A 2 -30.34 3.01 -0.38
C GLY A 2 -29.97 1.75 -0.90
N THR A 3 -29.50 1.76 -1.99
CA THR A 3 -29.15 0.51 -2.53
C THR A 3 -28.11 -0.12 -1.67
N LEU A 4 -28.47 -1.23 -1.13
CA LEU A 4 -27.55 -1.91 -0.35
C LEU A 4 -26.79 -2.82 -1.20
N MET A 5 -25.51 -2.80 -1.02
CA MET A 5 -24.67 -3.80 -1.63
C MET A 5 -24.39 -4.77 -0.51
N PRO A 6 -25.23 -5.75 -0.35
CA PRO A 6 -25.13 -6.64 0.80
C PRO A 6 -23.79 -7.37 0.88
N VAL A 7 -23.23 -7.71 -0.25
CA VAL A 7 -21.97 -8.43 -0.25
C VAL A 7 -21.14 -7.96 -1.41
N LEU A 8 -19.94 -7.50 -1.13
CA LEU A 8 -18.99 -7.18 -2.17
C LEU A 8 -18.13 -8.41 -2.40
N LYS A 9 -17.86 -8.69 -3.64
CA LYS A 9 -16.93 -9.76 -3.99
C LYS A 9 -15.54 -9.34 -3.55
N SER A 10 -14.68 -10.29 -3.30
CA SER A 10 -13.32 -10.01 -2.84
C SER A 10 -12.61 -9.02 -3.74
N ARG A 11 -12.75 -9.18 -5.04
CA ARG A 11 -12.09 -8.29 -6.00
C ARG A 11 -12.60 -6.85 -5.88
N GLU A 12 -13.90 -6.68 -5.68
CA GLU A 12 -14.46 -5.35 -5.51
C GLU A 12 -13.96 -4.69 -4.24
N ARG A 13 -13.77 -5.47 -3.17
CA ARG A 13 -13.23 -4.95 -1.93
C ARG A 13 -11.79 -4.49 -2.12
N ILE A 14 -10.99 -5.24 -2.89
CA ILE A 14 -9.61 -4.88 -3.17
C ILE A 14 -9.57 -3.56 -3.93
N ILE A 15 -10.41 -3.40 -4.95
CA ILE A 15 -10.47 -2.17 -5.73
C ILE A 15 -10.85 -0.99 -4.84
N MET A 16 -11.84 -1.18 -3.95
CA MET A 16 -12.25 -0.12 -3.03
C MET A 16 -11.12 0.24 -2.06
N HIS A 17 -10.35 -0.76 -1.63
CA HIS A 17 -9.22 -0.53 -0.75
C HIS A 17 -8.15 0.33 -1.45
N GLU A 18 -7.79 -0.01 -2.67
CA GLU A 18 -6.80 0.75 -3.43
C GLU A 18 -7.28 2.17 -3.72
N LEU A 19 -8.57 2.34 -3.98
CA LEU A 19 -9.13 3.67 -4.20
C LEU A 19 -8.97 4.55 -2.96
N SER A 20 -9.23 3.98 -1.79
CA SER A 20 -9.04 4.70 -0.53
C SER A 20 -7.58 5.11 -0.32
N ILE A 21 -6.66 4.26 -0.71
CA ILE A 21 -5.23 4.56 -0.61
C ILE A 21 -4.88 5.72 -1.53
N VAL A 22 -5.34 5.66 -2.78
CA VAL A 22 -5.04 6.71 -3.77
C VAL A 22 -5.59 8.06 -3.31
N THR A 23 -6.84 8.10 -2.83
CA THR A 23 -7.42 9.36 -2.36
C THR A 23 -6.66 9.90 -1.15
N TYR A 24 -6.27 9.02 -0.24
CA TYR A 24 -5.46 9.42 0.91
C TYR A 24 -4.12 10.01 0.48
N VAL A 25 -3.43 9.34 -0.45
CA VAL A 25 -2.13 9.81 -0.93
C VAL A 25 -2.26 11.16 -1.62
N ILE A 26 -3.26 11.33 -2.46
CA ILE A 26 -3.50 12.59 -3.16
C ILE A 26 -3.72 13.72 -2.15
N GLU A 27 -4.54 13.47 -1.12
CA GLU A 27 -4.77 14.47 -0.08
C GLU A 27 -3.50 14.83 0.66
N GLN A 28 -2.67 13.84 0.99
CA GLN A 28 -1.42 14.09 1.70
C GLN A 28 -0.43 14.87 0.84
N VAL A 29 -0.32 14.51 -0.44
CA VAL A 29 0.59 15.21 -1.35
C VAL A 29 0.14 16.66 -1.55
N GLU A 30 -1.15 16.87 -1.72
CA GLU A 30 -1.68 18.23 -1.87
C GLU A 30 -1.44 19.09 -0.63
N GLU A 31 -1.59 18.49 0.54
CA GLU A 31 -1.36 19.21 1.79
C GLU A 31 0.10 19.57 1.96
N ILE A 32 1.00 18.63 1.67
CA ILE A 32 2.43 18.88 1.72
C ILE A 32 2.83 19.96 0.72
N ALA A 33 2.27 19.91 -0.48
CA ALA A 33 2.54 20.92 -1.50
C ALA A 33 2.09 22.30 -1.06
N LYS A 34 0.93 22.39 -0.43
CA LYS A 34 0.41 23.64 0.06
C LYS A 34 1.28 24.21 1.18
N GLU A 35 1.67 23.36 2.12
CA GLU A 35 2.51 23.81 3.25
C GLU A 35 3.88 24.28 2.82
N ASN A 36 4.42 23.69 1.77
CA ASN A 36 5.75 24.00 1.29
C ASN A 36 5.75 24.85 0.01
N GLN A 37 4.58 25.32 -0.41
CA GLN A 37 4.42 26.17 -1.58
C GLN A 37 5.00 25.55 -2.85
N LEU A 38 4.78 24.26 -3.01
CA LEU A 38 5.27 23.54 -4.18
C LEU A 38 4.30 23.71 -5.33
N THR A 39 4.85 23.88 -6.54
CA THR A 39 4.03 24.07 -7.74
C THR A 39 4.04 22.85 -8.66
N ASP A 40 5.05 21.99 -8.51
CA ASP A 40 5.20 20.81 -9.32
C ASP A 40 5.58 19.63 -8.48
N ILE A 41 4.87 18.55 -8.64
CA ILE A 41 5.20 17.27 -7.98
C ILE A 41 5.64 16.32 -9.10
N GLU A 42 6.91 15.96 -9.10
CA GLU A 42 7.44 15.09 -10.14
C GLU A 42 7.01 13.65 -9.94
N SER A 43 7.13 13.15 -8.73
CA SER A 43 6.74 11.76 -8.46
C SER A 43 6.36 11.55 -7.00
N VAL A 44 5.57 10.52 -6.78
CA VAL A 44 5.29 10.04 -5.44
C VAL A 44 5.56 8.54 -5.44
N THR A 45 6.25 8.06 -4.42
CA THR A 45 6.56 6.64 -4.28
C THR A 45 5.92 6.12 -3.01
N LEU A 46 5.12 5.07 -3.17
CA LEU A 46 4.56 4.36 -2.02
C LEU A 46 5.41 3.14 -1.73
N GLU A 47 5.34 2.66 -0.50
CA GLU A 47 5.84 1.34 -0.19
C GLU A 47 4.73 0.62 0.55
N PHE A 48 4.52 -0.63 0.22
CA PHE A 48 3.50 -1.42 0.90
C PHE A 48 3.93 -2.87 1.00
N GLY A 49 3.40 -3.52 2.02
CA GLY A 49 3.83 -4.86 2.35
C GLY A 49 3.37 -5.93 1.39
N GLU A 50 4.20 -6.95 1.25
CA GLU A 50 3.94 -8.10 0.42
C GLU A 50 2.64 -8.81 0.78
N VAL A 51 2.25 -8.75 2.05
CA VAL A 51 1.00 -9.37 2.52
C VAL A 51 -0.02 -8.32 2.97
N SER A 52 0.10 -7.09 2.47
CA SER A 52 -0.82 -6.01 2.81
C SER A 52 -2.20 -6.17 2.16
N GLY A 53 -2.31 -7.02 1.17
CA GLY A 53 -3.54 -7.16 0.41
C GLY A 53 -3.71 -6.15 -0.70
N ILE A 54 -2.74 -5.26 -0.88
CA ILE A 54 -2.79 -4.26 -1.93
C ILE A 54 -2.38 -4.89 -3.26
N GLU A 55 -3.24 -4.74 -4.27
CA GLU A 55 -2.97 -5.21 -5.61
C GLU A 55 -2.39 -4.08 -6.45
N PRO A 56 -1.12 -4.16 -6.86
CA PRO A 56 -0.47 -3.06 -7.57
C PRO A 56 -1.19 -2.63 -8.85
N GLU A 57 -1.72 -3.58 -9.60
CA GLU A 57 -2.41 -3.24 -10.84
C GLU A 57 -3.66 -2.38 -10.58
N TYR A 58 -4.43 -2.73 -9.57
CA TYR A 58 -5.61 -1.96 -9.22
C TYR A 58 -5.22 -0.60 -8.64
N LEU A 59 -4.13 -0.57 -7.91
CA LEU A 59 -3.63 0.68 -7.34
C LEU A 59 -3.25 1.64 -8.47
N LEU A 60 -2.54 1.15 -9.48
CA LEU A 60 -2.17 1.95 -10.64
C LEU A 60 -3.39 2.43 -11.43
N ASP A 61 -4.38 1.55 -11.60
CA ASP A 61 -5.61 1.94 -12.29
C ASP A 61 -6.33 3.05 -11.53
N CYS A 62 -6.43 2.92 -10.23
CA CYS A 62 -7.06 3.95 -9.40
C CYS A 62 -6.30 5.27 -9.49
N TRP A 63 -4.97 5.21 -9.46
CA TRP A 63 -4.16 6.39 -9.58
C TRP A 63 -4.36 7.07 -10.94
N ASN A 64 -4.30 6.29 -12.02
CA ASN A 64 -4.45 6.83 -13.36
C ASN A 64 -5.80 7.49 -13.57
N TRP A 65 -6.82 7.01 -12.89
CA TRP A 65 -8.15 7.55 -13.03
C TRP A 65 -8.39 8.77 -12.13
N TYR A 66 -8.00 8.68 -10.87
CA TYR A 66 -8.28 9.71 -9.88
C TYR A 66 -7.29 10.86 -9.92
N ALA A 67 -6.03 10.59 -10.20
CA ALA A 67 -4.99 11.60 -10.20
C ALA A 67 -5.12 12.61 -11.34
N LYS A 68 -5.93 12.30 -12.34
CA LYS A 68 -6.13 13.23 -13.46
C LYS A 68 -6.97 14.44 -13.11
N LYS A 69 -7.70 14.39 -11.99
CA LYS A 69 -8.59 15.48 -11.63
C LYS A 69 -7.88 16.69 -11.02
N PRO A 70 -7.01 16.53 -10.02
CA PRO A 70 -6.28 17.67 -9.48
C PRO A 70 -5.17 18.10 -10.43
N PRO A 71 -5.17 19.35 -10.90
CA PRO A 71 -4.15 19.81 -11.86
C PRO A 71 -2.71 19.63 -11.37
N LEU A 72 -2.48 19.78 -10.07
CA LEU A 72 -1.14 19.63 -9.49
C LEU A 72 -0.67 18.18 -9.55
N ILE A 73 -1.58 17.23 -9.41
CA ILE A 73 -1.27 15.81 -9.31
C ILE A 73 -1.28 15.10 -10.66
N GLU A 74 -2.03 15.64 -11.61
CA GLU A 74 -2.24 15.00 -12.91
C GLU A 74 -0.94 14.56 -13.61
N PRO A 75 0.13 15.39 -13.66
CA PRO A 75 1.37 14.96 -14.30
C PRO A 75 2.31 14.15 -13.41
N THR A 76 1.95 13.93 -12.16
CA THR A 76 2.83 13.25 -11.20
C THR A 76 2.97 11.76 -11.51
N LYS A 77 4.22 11.28 -11.51
CA LYS A 77 4.46 9.85 -11.68
C LYS A 77 4.20 9.11 -10.39
N PHE A 78 3.54 7.98 -10.50
CA PHE A 78 3.26 7.14 -9.35
C PHE A 78 4.16 5.90 -9.39
N LEU A 79 4.94 5.73 -8.34
CA LEU A 79 5.88 4.63 -8.21
C LEU A 79 5.60 3.87 -6.93
N TYR A 80 6.02 2.61 -6.88
CA TYR A 80 5.84 1.85 -5.65
C TYR A 80 6.95 0.83 -5.46
N ASP A 81 7.22 0.52 -4.19
CA ASP A 81 8.13 -0.53 -3.78
C ASP A 81 7.38 -1.48 -2.87
N THR A 82 7.74 -2.75 -2.89
CA THR A 82 7.12 -3.76 -2.05
C THR A 82 8.03 -4.07 -0.87
N ILE A 83 7.46 -4.08 0.34
CA ILE A 83 8.19 -4.45 1.54
C ILE A 83 8.05 -5.95 1.72
N PRO A 84 9.16 -6.71 1.75
CA PRO A 84 9.07 -8.16 1.94
C PRO A 84 8.41 -8.53 3.24
N ALA A 85 7.59 -9.57 3.20
CA ALA A 85 6.93 -10.05 4.41
C ALA A 85 7.87 -10.97 5.18
N VAL A 86 8.06 -10.66 6.45
CA VAL A 86 8.92 -11.41 7.35
C VAL A 86 8.14 -11.76 8.60
N THR A 87 8.17 -13.03 8.97
CA THR A 87 7.53 -13.53 10.19
C THR A 87 8.61 -13.91 11.19
N TRP A 88 8.33 -13.61 12.45
CA TRP A 88 9.25 -13.92 13.56
C TRP A 88 8.73 -15.11 14.34
N CYS A 89 9.60 -16.06 14.62
CA CYS A 89 9.27 -17.20 15.48
C CYS A 89 9.72 -16.93 16.90
N THR A 90 8.78 -16.91 17.84
CA THR A 90 9.12 -16.65 19.24
C THR A 90 9.77 -17.86 19.91
N ALA A 91 9.52 -19.05 19.37
CA ALA A 91 10.09 -20.28 19.94
C ALA A 91 11.59 -20.40 19.71
N CYS A 92 12.03 -20.23 18.45
CA CYS A 92 13.47 -20.34 18.15
C CYS A 92 14.13 -18.99 17.92
N LYS A 93 13.36 -17.90 17.98
CA LYS A 93 13.87 -16.52 17.86
C LYS A 93 14.61 -16.28 16.56
N ARG A 94 13.97 -16.65 15.46
CA ARG A 94 14.50 -16.42 14.11
C ARG A 94 13.42 -15.86 13.20
N PRO A 95 13.80 -14.99 12.26
CA PRO A 95 12.88 -14.54 11.23
C PRO A 95 12.88 -15.51 10.05
N TYR A 96 11.83 -15.46 9.25
CA TYR A 96 11.78 -16.24 8.02
C TYR A 96 10.80 -15.58 7.03
N PRO A 97 10.92 -15.88 5.71
CA PRO A 97 10.02 -15.31 4.71
C PRO A 97 8.60 -15.84 4.88
N THR A 98 7.65 -14.92 5.05
CA THR A 98 6.26 -15.26 5.30
C THR A 98 5.60 -15.98 4.12
N ILE A 99 5.88 -15.52 2.90
CA ILE A 99 5.23 -16.05 1.71
C ILE A 99 5.45 -17.56 1.56
N GLN A 100 6.67 -18.01 1.82
CA GLN A 100 6.99 -19.42 1.65
C GLN A 100 6.45 -20.32 2.75
N TYR A 101 6.44 -19.85 3.97
CA TYR A 101 6.19 -20.72 5.12
C TYR A 101 4.98 -20.36 5.96
N GLY A 102 4.37 -19.21 5.72
CA GLY A 102 3.18 -18.81 6.45
C GLY A 102 3.40 -18.67 7.94
N LYS A 103 2.57 -19.32 8.72
CA LYS A 103 2.63 -19.19 10.18
C LYS A 103 3.42 -20.29 10.87
N THR A 104 3.99 -21.21 10.11
CA THR A 104 4.76 -22.33 10.66
C THR A 104 6.23 -22.10 10.42
N CYS A 105 7.01 -22.04 11.49
CA CYS A 105 8.44 -21.80 11.39
C CYS A 105 9.14 -22.95 10.65
N PRO A 106 9.91 -22.67 9.59
CA PRO A 106 10.65 -23.71 8.89
C PRO A 106 11.84 -24.25 9.67
N HIS A 107 12.28 -23.52 10.69
CA HIS A 107 13.45 -23.92 11.46
C HIS A 107 13.09 -24.88 12.61
N CYS A 108 11.98 -24.66 13.27
CA CYS A 108 11.61 -25.46 14.43
C CYS A 108 10.19 -26.04 14.38
N GLY A 109 9.40 -25.70 13.38
CA GLY A 109 8.05 -26.23 13.24
C GLY A 109 7.00 -25.61 14.14
N SER A 110 7.36 -24.59 14.92
CA SER A 110 6.43 -23.96 15.85
C SER A 110 5.41 -23.08 15.14
N GLY A 111 4.21 -23.00 15.68
CA GLY A 111 3.21 -22.06 15.24
C GLY A 111 3.18 -20.78 16.07
N GLU A 112 4.10 -20.62 17.02
CA GLU A 112 4.14 -19.41 17.85
C GLU A 112 4.92 -18.33 17.12
N THR A 113 4.24 -17.73 16.14
CA THR A 113 4.86 -16.79 15.22
C THR A 113 4.00 -15.55 15.07
N TRP A 114 4.61 -14.45 14.64
CA TRP A 114 3.88 -13.23 14.36
C TRP A 114 4.54 -12.48 13.20
N LEU A 115 3.74 -11.76 12.45
CA LEU A 115 4.22 -11.01 11.29
C LEU A 115 5.03 -9.81 11.76
N GLN A 116 6.31 -9.77 11.42
CA GLN A 116 7.20 -8.71 11.84
C GLN A 116 7.11 -7.50 10.91
N GLN A 117 6.97 -7.74 9.64
CA GLN A 117 6.79 -6.70 8.63
C GLN A 117 6.11 -7.27 7.40
N GLY A 118 5.54 -6.42 6.57
CA GLY A 118 4.97 -6.84 5.30
C GLY A 118 3.49 -6.52 5.10
N ASN A 119 2.84 -5.85 6.06
CA ASN A 119 1.46 -5.44 5.88
C ASN A 119 1.24 -3.93 6.02
N GLU A 120 2.30 -3.15 6.05
CA GLU A 120 2.22 -1.71 6.18
C GLU A 120 2.04 -1.02 4.83
N MET A 121 1.66 0.25 4.87
CA MET A 121 1.59 1.09 3.68
C MET A 121 2.08 2.49 4.08
N ASN A 122 3.06 3.00 3.36
CA ASN A 122 3.64 4.30 3.64
C ASN A 122 3.89 5.09 2.37
N ILE A 123 3.86 6.41 2.47
CA ILE A 123 4.37 7.26 1.42
C ILE A 123 5.87 7.34 1.65
N LYS A 124 6.62 6.67 0.81
CA LYS A 124 8.06 6.58 0.98
C LYS A 124 8.78 7.85 0.59
N GLN A 125 8.35 8.49 -0.48
CA GLN A 125 9.06 9.63 -1.03
C GLN A 125 8.16 10.46 -1.93
N ILE A 126 8.34 11.77 -1.85
CA ILE A 126 7.70 12.69 -2.79
C ILE A 126 8.84 13.54 -3.37
N VAL A 127 8.93 13.55 -4.70
CA VAL A 127 9.93 14.36 -5.39
C VAL A 127 9.22 15.55 -6.02
N ALA A 128 9.65 16.75 -5.66
CA ALA A 128 9.02 17.98 -6.11
C ALA A 128 10.08 18.95 -6.64
N CYS A 129 9.62 19.87 -7.46
CA CYS A 129 10.48 20.93 -7.98
C CYS A 129 10.22 22.26 -7.29
#